data_86dc0eee92dee7328f697ffcda4677e6
#
_entry.id   86dc0eee92dee7328f697ffcda4677e6
#
_cell.length_a   1.000
_cell.length_b   1.000
_cell.length_c   1.000
_cell.angle_alpha   90.00
_cell.angle_beta   90.00
_cell.angle_gamma   90.00
#
_symmetry.space_group_name_H-M   'P 1'
#
loop_
_entity.id
_entity.type
_entity.pdbx_description
1 polymer ?
#
loop_
_entity_poly.entity_id
_entity_poly.type
_entity_poly.pdbx_seq_one_letter_code
_entity_poly.pdbx_strand_id
1 'polypeptide(L)'
;CPFGSECLSEAAREQARNADLVVTNHAMLAIDALNGGRVLPEHDTVIIDEAHELVNRFTRAASKDLSPAIVTTTAKRAMTWLDDDVGADLLNQADSMDHALEATVPGRVTTPDAQVIQTCAVLRDLARVAVSQLGRNDEDSREPVDAERVQAQAAMREVFETAERMVRLAAADVVWVSESEKGYRSIHVAPLSVGGLLRENVFAQSTTILTSATLCIGGNFLAIARDVGLSPLEQIEGDAPEILETQMGWRGVDVGSPFDYSKQGILYVGRSLPRPGRDGIAPEVLDDLAELVWAAGGRTLGLFSSQRNAIAAAEHMRSAMPDIPVLCQGEGHLADLTRRFAADPRTCLFGTVSLWQGVDIPGDTCRLVVIDRIPFPRPDDPLMAARSKAVEDAGGNGFMTVSAGHAALLLAQGAGRLIRRADDRGVVAVLDPRLVTARYGNFLRASMPPFWTTTDREMAVGALRRLGE
;
A
#
# COMPACT_ATOMS: atom_id res chain seq x y z
N CYS A 1 -9.83 -21.12 -24.74
CA CYS A 1 -8.68 -20.61 -25.50
C CYS A 1 -8.21 -21.68 -26.48
N PRO A 2 -8.09 -21.41 -27.79
CA PRO A 2 -7.65 -22.40 -28.79
C PRO A 2 -6.20 -22.89 -28.58
N PHE A 3 -5.40 -22.15 -27.80
CA PHE A 3 -4.01 -22.46 -27.48
C PHE A 3 -3.83 -23.13 -26.11
N GLY A 4 -4.89 -23.68 -25.52
CA GLY A 4 -4.84 -24.22 -24.15
C GLY A 4 -3.74 -25.24 -23.92
N SER A 5 -3.47 -26.13 -24.86
CA SER A 5 -2.42 -27.15 -24.79
C SER A 5 -0.98 -26.61 -24.91
N GLU A 6 -0.81 -25.42 -25.47
CA GLU A 6 0.48 -24.75 -25.65
C GLU A 6 0.64 -23.51 -24.73
N CYS A 7 -0.36 -23.24 -23.90
CA CYS A 7 -0.40 -22.07 -23.04
C CYS A 7 0.55 -22.23 -21.86
N LEU A 8 1.60 -21.40 -21.78
CA LEU A 8 2.56 -21.40 -20.67
C LEU A 8 1.89 -21.14 -19.32
N SER A 9 0.81 -20.34 -19.29
CA SER A 9 0.07 -20.06 -18.07
C SER A 9 -0.70 -21.29 -17.57
N GLU A 10 -1.31 -22.08 -18.48
CA GLU A 10 -1.98 -23.32 -18.10
C GLU A 10 -0.98 -24.40 -17.68
N ALA A 11 0.17 -24.48 -18.37
CA ALA A 11 1.25 -25.37 -17.97
C ALA A 11 1.79 -25.03 -16.56
N ALA A 12 1.95 -23.75 -16.25
CA ALA A 12 2.37 -23.31 -14.92
C ALA A 12 1.32 -23.64 -13.84
N ARG A 13 0.03 -23.48 -14.13
CA ARG A 13 -1.06 -23.87 -13.22
C ARG A 13 -1.09 -25.38 -12.95
N GLU A 14 -0.88 -26.17 -14.00
CA GLU A 14 -0.82 -27.63 -13.86
C GLU A 14 0.40 -28.07 -13.02
N GLN A 15 1.56 -27.43 -13.22
CA GLN A 15 2.72 -27.65 -12.38
C GLN A 15 2.45 -27.27 -10.92
N ALA A 16 1.77 -26.14 -10.69
CA ALA A 16 1.41 -25.70 -9.33
C ALA A 16 0.46 -26.68 -8.64
N ARG A 17 -0.53 -27.28 -9.36
CA ARG A 17 -1.45 -28.28 -8.80
C ARG A 17 -0.74 -29.54 -8.31
N ASN A 18 0.39 -29.87 -8.89
CA ASN A 18 1.17 -31.07 -8.57
C ASN A 18 2.36 -30.79 -7.63
N ALA A 19 2.50 -29.56 -7.14
CA ALA A 19 3.61 -29.16 -6.28
C ALA A 19 3.23 -29.28 -4.80
N ASP A 20 4.17 -29.76 -3.97
CA ASP A 20 4.00 -29.78 -2.50
C ASP A 20 4.07 -28.38 -1.87
N LEU A 21 4.74 -27.45 -2.51
CA LEU A 21 4.89 -26.07 -2.09
C LEU A 21 4.71 -25.12 -3.28
N VAL A 22 3.80 -24.14 -3.14
CA VAL A 22 3.56 -23.11 -4.14
C VAL A 22 3.95 -21.75 -3.56
N VAL A 23 4.87 -21.05 -4.21
CA VAL A 23 5.27 -19.69 -3.85
C VAL A 23 4.58 -18.70 -4.79
N THR A 24 3.84 -17.78 -4.21
CA THR A 24 3.10 -16.75 -4.95
C THR A 24 3.21 -15.40 -4.26
N ASN A 25 2.53 -14.38 -4.76
CA ASN A 25 2.50 -13.06 -4.14
C ASN A 25 1.11 -12.73 -3.55
N HIS A 26 1.06 -11.72 -2.66
CA HIS A 26 -0.18 -11.30 -2.02
C HIS A 26 -1.28 -10.89 -3.00
N ALA A 27 -0.93 -10.37 -4.18
CA ALA A 27 -1.93 -9.97 -5.19
C ALA A 27 -2.64 -11.21 -5.77
N MET A 28 -1.90 -12.29 -6.03
CA MET A 28 -2.50 -13.57 -6.46
C MET A 28 -3.38 -14.18 -5.38
N LEU A 29 -2.96 -14.16 -4.12
CA LEU A 29 -3.78 -14.62 -2.99
C LEU A 29 -5.06 -13.79 -2.87
N ALA A 30 -4.98 -12.47 -3.04
CA ALA A 30 -6.15 -11.61 -3.01
C ALA A 30 -7.11 -11.87 -4.19
N ILE A 31 -6.58 -12.08 -5.39
CA ILE A 31 -7.37 -12.45 -6.57
C ILE A 31 -8.06 -13.80 -6.36
N ASP A 32 -7.35 -14.78 -5.81
CA ASP A 32 -7.88 -16.10 -5.51
C ASP A 32 -9.04 -16.00 -4.50
N ALA A 33 -8.84 -15.32 -3.39
CA ALA A 33 -9.86 -15.09 -2.37
C ALA A 33 -11.11 -14.38 -2.93
N LEU A 34 -10.93 -13.37 -3.80
CA LEU A 34 -12.03 -12.65 -4.45
C LEU A 34 -12.77 -13.51 -5.49
N ASN A 35 -12.14 -14.55 -6.03
CA ASN A 35 -12.73 -15.50 -6.98
C ASN A 35 -13.17 -16.80 -6.32
N GLY A 36 -13.28 -16.86 -5.00
CA GLY A 36 -13.76 -18.01 -4.24
C GLY A 36 -12.82 -19.22 -4.28
N GLY A 37 -11.49 -18.99 -4.24
CA GLY A 37 -10.48 -20.05 -4.13
C GLY A 37 -10.29 -20.87 -5.41
N ARG A 38 -10.44 -20.27 -6.60
CA ARG A 38 -10.40 -21.00 -7.88
C ARG A 38 -9.16 -20.75 -8.72
N VAL A 39 -8.26 -19.88 -8.25
CA VAL A 39 -7.08 -19.45 -9.01
C VAL A 39 -5.83 -20.19 -8.56
N LEU A 40 -5.64 -20.33 -7.25
CA LEU A 40 -4.56 -21.11 -6.65
C LEU A 40 -4.99 -22.60 -6.51
N PRO A 41 -4.04 -23.53 -6.43
CA PRO A 41 -4.33 -24.92 -6.08
C PRO A 41 -4.94 -25.03 -4.68
N GLU A 42 -5.69 -26.13 -4.43
CA GLU A 42 -6.16 -26.46 -3.08
C GLU A 42 -4.99 -26.57 -2.10
N HIS A 43 -5.16 -26.00 -0.92
CA HIS A 43 -4.11 -25.94 0.10
C HIS A 43 -4.71 -25.88 1.51
N ASP A 44 -4.04 -26.50 2.47
CA ASP A 44 -4.46 -26.54 3.88
C ASP A 44 -3.76 -25.47 4.72
N THR A 45 -2.62 -24.97 4.25
CA THR A 45 -1.79 -24.03 5.00
C THR A 45 -1.32 -22.89 4.10
N VAL A 46 -1.44 -21.65 4.62
CA VAL A 46 -0.94 -20.44 3.97
C VAL A 46 0.04 -19.74 4.90
N ILE A 47 1.27 -19.50 4.42
CA ILE A 47 2.27 -18.69 5.12
C ILE A 47 2.39 -17.38 4.38
N ILE A 48 2.07 -16.29 5.06
CA ILE A 48 2.06 -14.93 4.50
C ILE A 48 3.21 -14.15 5.09
N ASP A 49 4.29 -14.04 4.35
CA ASP A 49 5.42 -13.19 4.70
C ASP A 49 5.12 -11.73 4.40
N GLU A 50 5.75 -10.80 5.12
CA GLU A 50 5.46 -9.36 5.07
C GLU A 50 3.95 -9.06 5.19
N ALA A 51 3.30 -9.76 6.13
CA ALA A 51 1.83 -9.73 6.28
C ALA A 51 1.27 -8.34 6.64
N HIS A 52 2.11 -7.38 7.02
CA HIS A 52 1.73 -5.98 7.17
C HIS A 52 1.22 -5.35 5.85
N GLU A 53 1.60 -5.91 4.68
CA GLU A 53 1.10 -5.47 3.36
C GLU A 53 -0.25 -6.09 2.99
N LEU A 54 -0.69 -7.13 3.69
CA LEU A 54 -1.85 -7.94 3.32
C LEU A 54 -3.11 -7.10 3.11
N VAL A 55 -3.44 -6.25 4.08
CA VAL A 55 -4.62 -5.37 4.04
C VAL A 55 -4.57 -4.43 2.83
N ASN A 56 -3.41 -3.84 2.55
CA ASN A 56 -3.23 -2.94 1.41
C ASN A 56 -3.39 -3.68 0.09
N ARG A 57 -2.85 -4.88 -0.04
CA ARG A 57 -2.93 -5.71 -1.25
C ARG A 57 -4.36 -6.17 -1.51
N PHE A 58 -5.06 -6.64 -0.48
CA PHE A 58 -6.47 -7.01 -0.59
C PHE A 58 -7.36 -5.80 -0.90
N THR A 59 -7.15 -4.67 -0.23
CA THR A 59 -7.85 -3.43 -0.53
C THR A 59 -7.67 -3.04 -2.01
N ARG A 60 -6.44 -3.07 -2.52
CA ARG A 60 -6.14 -2.75 -3.92
C ARG A 60 -6.80 -3.74 -4.89
N ALA A 61 -6.74 -5.04 -4.62
CA ALA A 61 -7.37 -6.06 -5.48
C ALA A 61 -8.90 -5.94 -5.51
N ALA A 62 -9.51 -5.56 -4.38
CA ALA A 62 -10.97 -5.35 -4.27
C ALA A 62 -11.43 -3.95 -4.68
N SER A 63 -10.50 -3.03 -4.98
CA SER A 63 -10.82 -1.68 -5.49
C SER A 63 -11.07 -1.74 -6.99
N LYS A 64 -11.99 -0.90 -7.44
CA LYS A 64 -12.34 -0.71 -8.86
C LYS A 64 -12.42 0.78 -9.17
N ASP A 65 -12.19 1.11 -10.43
CA ASP A 65 -12.35 2.48 -10.91
C ASP A 65 -13.04 2.52 -12.27
N LEU A 66 -13.65 3.66 -12.56
CA LEU A 66 -14.21 4.00 -13.86
C LEU A 66 -13.70 5.36 -14.29
N SER A 67 -13.38 5.44 -15.58
CA SER A 67 -13.03 6.70 -16.26
C SER A 67 -13.65 6.73 -17.65
N PRO A 68 -13.77 7.90 -18.28
CA PRO A 68 -14.24 8.01 -19.66
C PRO A 68 -13.46 7.13 -20.62
N ALA A 69 -12.14 7.02 -20.42
CA ALA A 69 -11.27 6.19 -21.24
C ALA A 69 -11.57 4.68 -21.13
N ILE A 70 -11.85 4.19 -19.92
CA ILE A 70 -12.23 2.79 -19.67
C ILE A 70 -13.55 2.50 -20.39
N VAL A 71 -14.56 3.35 -20.21
CA VAL A 71 -15.88 3.18 -20.84
C VAL A 71 -15.76 3.19 -22.35
N THR A 72 -15.08 4.20 -22.93
CA THR A 72 -14.84 4.32 -24.36
C THR A 72 -14.14 3.11 -24.95
N THR A 73 -13.08 2.64 -24.29
CA THR A 73 -12.29 1.50 -24.77
C THR A 73 -13.13 0.21 -24.74
N THR A 74 -13.90 0.02 -23.67
CA THR A 74 -14.76 -1.15 -23.52
C THR A 74 -15.92 -1.13 -24.52
N ALA A 75 -16.56 0.03 -24.73
CA ALA A 75 -17.60 0.19 -25.73
C ALA A 75 -17.09 -0.11 -27.15
N LYS A 76 -15.96 0.50 -27.54
CA LYS A 76 -15.36 0.26 -28.87
C LYS A 76 -15.01 -1.21 -29.12
N ARG A 77 -14.52 -1.92 -28.11
CA ARG A 77 -14.23 -3.36 -28.20
C ARG A 77 -15.49 -4.19 -28.43
N ALA A 78 -16.61 -3.79 -27.84
CA ALA A 78 -17.88 -4.51 -27.91
C ALA A 78 -18.71 -4.16 -29.17
N MET A 79 -18.40 -3.07 -29.86
CA MET A 79 -19.23 -2.43 -30.90
C MET A 79 -19.71 -3.39 -31.99
N THR A 80 -18.88 -4.35 -32.41
CA THR A 80 -19.20 -5.31 -33.48
C THR A 80 -20.36 -6.25 -33.15
N TRP A 81 -20.65 -6.44 -31.85
CA TRP A 81 -21.67 -7.36 -31.34
C TRP A 81 -22.82 -6.66 -30.62
N LEU A 82 -22.84 -5.33 -30.63
CA LEU A 82 -23.91 -4.52 -30.05
C LEU A 82 -24.80 -3.96 -31.15
N ASP A 83 -26.09 -3.72 -30.80
CA ASP A 83 -26.94 -2.90 -31.62
C ASP A 83 -26.35 -1.48 -31.72
N ASP A 84 -26.45 -0.85 -32.90
CA ASP A 84 -25.85 0.47 -33.17
C ASP A 84 -26.23 1.53 -32.15
N ASP A 85 -27.48 1.55 -31.67
CA ASP A 85 -27.97 2.48 -30.67
C ASP A 85 -27.30 2.27 -29.32
N VAL A 86 -27.12 1.03 -28.89
CA VAL A 86 -26.47 0.71 -27.60
C VAL A 86 -24.99 1.08 -27.62
N GLY A 87 -24.32 0.82 -28.74
CA GLY A 87 -22.93 1.20 -28.93
C GLY A 87 -22.74 2.73 -28.88
N ALA A 88 -23.61 3.46 -29.59
CA ALA A 88 -23.57 4.92 -29.60
C ALA A 88 -23.89 5.51 -28.20
N ASP A 89 -24.88 4.97 -27.50
CA ASP A 89 -25.30 5.43 -26.16
C ASP A 89 -24.18 5.21 -25.14
N LEU A 90 -23.41 4.10 -25.21
CA LEU A 90 -22.25 3.87 -24.35
C LEU A 90 -21.12 4.89 -24.60
N LEU A 91 -20.88 5.31 -25.86
CA LEU A 91 -19.91 6.35 -26.17
C LEU A 91 -20.37 7.73 -25.69
N ASN A 92 -21.63 8.08 -25.89
CA ASN A 92 -22.24 9.32 -25.38
C ASN A 92 -22.21 9.35 -23.84
N GLN A 93 -22.34 8.18 -23.21
CA GLN A 93 -22.26 8.07 -21.75
C GLN A 93 -20.83 8.25 -21.22
N ALA A 94 -19.81 7.86 -22.00
CA ALA A 94 -18.42 8.17 -21.66
C ALA A 94 -18.15 9.68 -21.66
N ASP A 95 -18.69 10.42 -22.65
CA ASP A 95 -18.60 11.88 -22.70
C ASP A 95 -19.37 12.53 -21.54
N SER A 96 -20.55 12.00 -21.21
CA SER A 96 -21.34 12.46 -20.05
C SER A 96 -20.60 12.24 -18.73
N MET A 97 -19.86 11.13 -18.62
CA MET A 97 -19.02 10.84 -17.45
C MET A 97 -17.85 11.83 -17.34
N ASP A 98 -17.24 12.20 -18.45
CA ASP A 98 -16.16 13.19 -18.46
C ASP A 98 -16.63 14.54 -17.90
N HIS A 99 -17.75 15.05 -18.43
CA HIS A 99 -18.36 16.28 -17.92
C HIS A 99 -18.77 16.21 -16.44
N ALA A 100 -19.31 15.07 -16.01
CA ALA A 100 -19.70 14.88 -14.60
C ALA A 100 -18.50 14.85 -13.68
N LEU A 101 -17.40 14.21 -14.09
CA LEU A 101 -16.14 14.16 -13.35
C LEU A 101 -15.48 15.54 -13.29
N GLU A 102 -15.45 16.30 -14.40
CA GLU A 102 -14.93 17.66 -14.42
C GLU A 102 -15.71 18.61 -13.50
N ALA A 103 -17.03 18.43 -13.39
CA ALA A 103 -17.88 19.22 -12.51
C ALA A 103 -17.76 18.81 -11.03
N THR A 104 -17.20 17.64 -10.73
CA THR A 104 -17.11 17.10 -9.36
C THR A 104 -15.76 17.43 -8.74
N VAL A 105 -15.78 18.05 -7.56
CA VAL A 105 -14.56 18.29 -6.79
C VAL A 105 -13.96 16.95 -6.34
N PRO A 106 -12.65 16.71 -6.53
CA PRO A 106 -12.01 15.50 -6.01
C PRO A 106 -12.25 15.29 -4.52
N GLY A 107 -12.55 14.06 -4.13
CA GLY A 107 -12.86 13.69 -2.76
C GLY A 107 -13.99 12.65 -2.67
N ARG A 108 -14.43 12.37 -1.45
CA ARG A 108 -15.43 11.35 -1.17
C ARG A 108 -16.81 11.75 -1.70
N VAL A 109 -17.50 10.79 -2.34
CA VAL A 109 -18.88 10.94 -2.82
C VAL A 109 -19.80 10.13 -1.90
N THR A 110 -20.77 10.79 -1.29
CA THR A 110 -21.66 10.17 -0.27
C THR A 110 -23.14 10.31 -0.56
N THR A 111 -23.49 11.08 -1.58
CA THR A 111 -24.89 11.38 -1.90
C THR A 111 -25.31 10.72 -3.21
N PRO A 112 -26.47 10.05 -3.26
CA PRO A 112 -26.97 9.44 -4.50
C PRO A 112 -27.34 10.48 -5.57
N ASP A 113 -27.60 11.72 -5.17
CA ASP A 113 -27.95 12.81 -6.08
C ASP A 113 -26.73 13.47 -6.74
N ALA A 114 -25.51 13.07 -6.37
CA ALA A 114 -24.30 13.57 -7.03
C ALA A 114 -24.34 13.24 -8.52
N GLN A 115 -24.05 14.24 -9.38
CA GLN A 115 -24.12 14.09 -10.84
C GLN A 115 -23.29 12.88 -11.32
N VAL A 116 -22.11 12.67 -10.76
CA VAL A 116 -21.25 11.52 -11.10
C VAL A 116 -21.90 10.17 -10.76
N ILE A 117 -22.68 10.08 -9.68
CA ILE A 117 -23.42 8.86 -9.31
C ILE A 117 -24.59 8.63 -10.26
N GLN A 118 -25.32 9.67 -10.62
CA GLN A 118 -26.41 9.58 -11.61
C GLN A 118 -25.87 9.14 -12.98
N THR A 119 -24.71 9.64 -13.37
CA THR A 119 -24.01 9.21 -14.59
C THR A 119 -23.61 7.72 -14.50
N CYS A 120 -23.10 7.27 -13.36
CA CYS A 120 -22.82 5.84 -13.13
C CYS A 120 -24.09 4.98 -13.19
N ALA A 121 -25.26 5.49 -12.76
CA ALA A 121 -26.51 4.76 -12.83
C ALA A 121 -26.98 4.52 -14.29
N VAL A 122 -26.86 5.53 -15.14
CA VAL A 122 -27.14 5.38 -16.57
C VAL A 122 -26.13 4.41 -17.22
N LEU A 123 -24.85 4.56 -16.94
CA LEU A 123 -23.82 3.64 -17.44
C LEU A 123 -24.08 2.18 -17.03
N ARG A 124 -24.46 1.95 -15.78
CA ARG A 124 -24.84 0.63 -15.27
C ARG A 124 -25.95 0.00 -16.12
N ASP A 125 -27.02 0.76 -16.40
CA ASP A 125 -28.19 0.26 -17.13
C ASP A 125 -27.85 -0.03 -18.61
N LEU A 126 -27.06 0.82 -19.26
CA LEU A 126 -26.53 0.58 -20.60
C LEU A 126 -25.58 -0.64 -20.64
N ALA A 127 -24.65 -0.72 -19.70
CA ALA A 127 -23.72 -1.85 -19.62
C ALA A 127 -24.45 -3.18 -19.38
N ARG A 128 -25.53 -3.19 -18.59
CA ARG A 128 -26.40 -4.38 -18.41
C ARG A 128 -27.02 -4.84 -19.71
N VAL A 129 -27.54 -3.91 -20.53
CA VAL A 129 -28.09 -4.22 -21.85
C VAL A 129 -26.99 -4.80 -22.74
N ALA A 130 -25.83 -4.15 -22.78
CA ALA A 130 -24.70 -4.60 -23.59
C ALA A 130 -24.21 -6.01 -23.19
N VAL A 131 -24.09 -6.30 -21.88
CA VAL A 131 -23.74 -7.65 -21.38
C VAL A 131 -24.75 -8.69 -21.85
N SER A 132 -26.05 -8.35 -21.86
CA SER A 132 -27.10 -9.23 -22.35
C SER A 132 -26.99 -9.51 -23.85
N GLN A 133 -26.68 -8.48 -24.67
CA GLN A 133 -26.51 -8.64 -26.12
C GLN A 133 -25.23 -9.48 -26.44
N LEU A 134 -24.14 -9.21 -25.75
CA LEU A 134 -22.88 -9.97 -25.88
C LEU A 134 -23.03 -11.44 -25.45
N GLY A 135 -23.97 -11.74 -24.56
CA GLY A 135 -24.25 -13.10 -24.07
C GLY A 135 -25.24 -13.90 -24.94
N ARG A 136 -25.88 -13.28 -25.94
CA ARG A 136 -26.78 -13.99 -26.84
C ARG A 136 -25.96 -14.89 -27.78
N ASN A 137 -26.02 -16.19 -27.57
CA ASN A 137 -25.57 -17.15 -28.55
C ASN A 137 -26.72 -17.40 -29.52
N ASP A 138 -26.47 -17.36 -30.82
CA ASP A 138 -27.36 -17.97 -31.78
C ASP A 138 -27.42 -19.47 -31.49
N GLU A 139 -28.52 -19.96 -30.94
CA GLU A 139 -28.70 -21.37 -30.54
C GLU A 139 -28.46 -22.36 -31.68
N ASP A 140 -28.46 -21.89 -32.95
CA ASP A 140 -28.21 -22.65 -34.17
C ASP A 140 -26.79 -22.59 -34.72
N SER A 141 -25.90 -21.76 -34.15
CA SER A 141 -24.53 -21.64 -34.68
C SER A 141 -23.61 -22.72 -34.09
N ARG A 142 -23.17 -23.66 -34.94
CA ARG A 142 -22.07 -24.61 -34.67
C ARG A 142 -20.69 -23.95 -34.75
N GLU A 143 -20.61 -22.62 -34.72
CA GLU A 143 -19.35 -21.89 -34.79
C GLU A 143 -18.64 -21.91 -33.44
N PRO A 144 -17.29 -21.92 -33.44
CA PRO A 144 -16.49 -21.83 -32.24
C PRO A 144 -16.81 -20.53 -31.50
N VAL A 145 -16.89 -20.56 -30.19
CA VAL A 145 -17.10 -19.38 -29.36
C VAL A 145 -16.04 -18.33 -29.69
N ASP A 146 -16.48 -17.17 -30.14
CA ASP A 146 -15.61 -16.05 -30.45
C ASP A 146 -14.92 -15.53 -29.17
N ALA A 147 -13.61 -15.76 -29.10
CA ALA A 147 -12.81 -15.39 -27.94
C ALA A 147 -12.81 -13.87 -27.68
N GLU A 148 -12.88 -13.07 -28.73
CA GLU A 148 -12.92 -11.60 -28.62
C GLU A 148 -14.25 -11.13 -28.03
N ARG A 149 -15.35 -11.77 -28.46
CA ARG A 149 -16.69 -11.52 -27.91
C ARG A 149 -16.77 -11.87 -26.41
N VAL A 150 -16.21 -13.01 -26.01
CA VAL A 150 -16.14 -13.41 -24.59
C VAL A 150 -15.34 -12.40 -23.76
N GLN A 151 -14.23 -11.91 -24.29
CA GLN A 151 -13.42 -10.87 -23.64
C GLN A 151 -14.18 -9.54 -23.57
N ALA A 152 -14.87 -9.15 -24.63
CA ALA A 152 -15.70 -7.94 -24.64
C ALA A 152 -16.83 -8.03 -23.61
N GLN A 153 -17.50 -9.20 -23.51
CA GLN A 153 -18.53 -9.45 -22.50
C GLN A 153 -17.98 -9.37 -21.08
N ALA A 154 -16.81 -9.96 -20.80
CA ALA A 154 -16.19 -9.92 -19.50
C ALA A 154 -15.81 -8.48 -19.10
N ALA A 155 -15.25 -7.70 -20.04
CA ALA A 155 -14.90 -6.29 -19.80
C ALA A 155 -16.15 -5.42 -19.54
N MET A 156 -17.24 -5.64 -20.33
CA MET A 156 -18.49 -4.92 -20.14
C MET A 156 -19.19 -5.29 -18.82
N ARG A 157 -19.08 -6.56 -18.41
CA ARG A 157 -19.58 -7.01 -17.10
C ARG A 157 -18.82 -6.34 -15.97
N GLU A 158 -17.51 -6.17 -16.09
CA GLU A 158 -16.72 -5.43 -15.08
C GLU A 158 -17.16 -3.97 -14.99
N VAL A 159 -17.46 -3.29 -16.09
CA VAL A 159 -18.03 -1.94 -16.10
C VAL A 159 -19.40 -1.92 -15.40
N PHE A 160 -20.27 -2.88 -15.73
CA PHE A 160 -21.58 -3.02 -15.08
C PHE A 160 -21.48 -3.19 -13.56
N GLU A 161 -20.71 -4.17 -13.11
CA GLU A 161 -20.55 -4.50 -11.68
C GLU A 161 -19.91 -3.35 -10.91
N THR A 162 -18.94 -2.65 -11.51
CA THR A 162 -18.28 -1.49 -10.91
C THR A 162 -19.25 -0.32 -10.77
N ALA A 163 -20.01 0.01 -11.82
CA ALA A 163 -21.00 1.06 -11.78
C ALA A 163 -22.13 0.75 -10.78
N GLU A 164 -22.60 -0.50 -10.75
CA GLU A 164 -23.60 -0.96 -9.78
C GLU A 164 -23.12 -0.79 -8.33
N ARG A 165 -21.86 -1.14 -8.04
CA ARG A 165 -21.26 -0.98 -6.73
C ARG A 165 -21.13 0.49 -6.32
N MET A 166 -20.77 1.38 -7.26
CA MET A 166 -20.69 2.83 -7.03
C MET A 166 -22.06 3.44 -6.75
N VAL A 167 -23.07 3.06 -7.51
CA VAL A 167 -24.43 3.57 -7.37
C VAL A 167 -25.07 3.17 -6.04
N ARG A 168 -24.77 1.98 -5.53
CA ARG A 168 -25.27 1.49 -4.24
C ARG A 168 -24.84 2.33 -3.06
N LEU A 169 -23.69 2.98 -3.10
CA LEU A 169 -23.09 3.73 -1.99
C LEU A 169 -23.19 2.97 -0.65
N ALA A 170 -22.91 1.64 -0.70
CA ALA A 170 -23.04 0.78 0.46
C ALA A 170 -22.12 1.25 1.61
N ALA A 171 -22.58 1.13 2.86
CA ALA A 171 -21.79 1.54 4.03
C ALA A 171 -20.45 0.80 4.15
N ALA A 172 -20.33 -0.40 3.55
CA ALA A 172 -19.11 -1.18 3.49
C ALA A 172 -18.13 -0.70 2.41
N ASP A 173 -18.53 0.25 1.56
CA ASP A 173 -17.72 0.78 0.48
C ASP A 173 -17.45 2.27 0.65
N VAL A 174 -16.32 2.70 0.09
CA VAL A 174 -15.96 4.10 -0.03
C VAL A 174 -15.89 4.45 -1.51
N VAL A 175 -16.66 5.45 -1.92
CA VAL A 175 -16.66 5.98 -3.29
C VAL A 175 -16.05 7.37 -3.29
N TRP A 176 -15.14 7.65 -4.24
CA TRP A 176 -14.52 8.97 -4.35
C TRP A 176 -14.10 9.28 -5.77
N VAL A 177 -13.94 10.58 -6.07
CA VAL A 177 -13.33 11.08 -7.31
C VAL A 177 -11.89 11.46 -7.01
N SER A 178 -10.96 11.05 -7.87
CA SER A 178 -9.56 11.48 -7.85
C SER A 178 -9.18 12.22 -9.13
N GLU A 179 -8.13 13.03 -9.02
CA GLU A 179 -7.49 13.70 -10.13
C GLU A 179 -6.01 13.30 -10.19
N SER A 180 -5.55 12.87 -11.35
CA SER A 180 -4.15 12.54 -11.59
C SER A 180 -3.30 13.82 -11.73
N GLU A 181 -1.97 13.70 -11.64
CA GLU A 181 -1.05 14.81 -11.89
C GLU A 181 -1.19 15.43 -13.30
N LYS A 182 -1.75 14.69 -14.24
CA LYS A 182 -2.02 15.14 -15.61
C LYS A 182 -3.43 15.75 -15.79
N GLY A 183 -4.18 15.90 -14.70
CA GLY A 183 -5.53 16.46 -14.71
C GLY A 183 -6.65 15.48 -15.09
N TYR A 184 -6.35 14.20 -15.36
CA TYR A 184 -7.40 13.21 -15.63
C TYR A 184 -8.13 12.81 -14.36
N ARG A 185 -9.45 12.77 -14.41
CA ARG A 185 -10.29 12.38 -13.29
C ARG A 185 -10.91 10.99 -13.50
N SER A 186 -11.06 10.29 -12.40
CA SER A 186 -11.71 8.98 -12.32
C SER A 186 -12.50 8.84 -11.03
N ILE A 187 -13.56 8.03 -11.08
CA ILE A 187 -14.31 7.64 -9.89
C ILE A 187 -13.88 6.25 -9.46
N HIS A 188 -13.70 6.08 -8.15
CA HIS A 188 -13.19 4.85 -7.53
C HIS A 188 -14.18 4.31 -6.52
N VAL A 189 -14.12 3.00 -6.30
CA VAL A 189 -14.79 2.33 -5.19
C VAL A 189 -13.84 1.32 -4.55
N ALA A 190 -13.75 1.34 -3.23
CA ALA A 190 -12.96 0.39 -2.46
C ALA A 190 -13.70 -0.06 -1.20
N PRO A 191 -13.44 -1.27 -0.69
CA PRO A 191 -14.02 -1.67 0.58
C PRO A 191 -13.43 -0.82 1.72
N LEU A 192 -14.29 -0.42 2.64
CA LEU A 192 -13.89 0.25 3.88
C LEU A 192 -12.95 -0.63 4.72
N SER A 193 -13.25 -1.93 4.77
CA SER A 193 -12.45 -2.96 5.43
C SER A 193 -12.41 -4.22 4.58
N VAL A 194 -11.27 -4.90 4.59
CA VAL A 194 -11.10 -6.22 3.95
C VAL A 194 -11.08 -7.36 4.96
N GLY A 195 -11.29 -7.05 6.25
CA GLY A 195 -11.25 -8.04 7.32
C GLY A 195 -12.24 -9.19 7.13
N GLY A 196 -13.48 -8.89 6.68
CA GLY A 196 -14.47 -9.91 6.35
C GLY A 196 -14.02 -10.82 5.21
N LEU A 197 -13.48 -10.25 4.13
CA LEU A 197 -12.95 -11.01 2.99
C LEU A 197 -11.81 -11.95 3.41
N LEU A 198 -10.85 -11.46 4.20
CA LEU A 198 -9.74 -12.26 4.71
C LEU A 198 -10.25 -13.38 5.61
N ARG A 199 -11.18 -13.06 6.50
CA ARG A 199 -11.76 -14.03 7.43
C ARG A 199 -12.47 -15.17 6.70
N GLU A 200 -13.35 -14.86 5.76
CA GLU A 200 -14.19 -15.84 5.07
C GLU A 200 -13.42 -16.64 4.02
N ASN A 201 -12.55 -16.00 3.26
CA ASN A 201 -11.94 -16.60 2.07
C ASN A 201 -10.48 -17.03 2.25
N VAL A 202 -9.84 -16.70 3.38
CA VAL A 202 -8.47 -17.13 3.69
C VAL A 202 -8.44 -17.88 5.02
N PHE A 203 -8.79 -17.22 6.12
CA PHE A 203 -8.60 -17.80 7.45
C PHE A 203 -9.58 -18.92 7.79
N ALA A 204 -10.80 -18.90 7.24
CA ALA A 204 -11.77 -19.97 7.41
C ALA A 204 -11.47 -21.18 6.52
N GLN A 205 -10.64 -21.03 5.49
CA GLN A 205 -10.36 -22.08 4.52
C GLN A 205 -9.05 -22.84 4.80
N SER A 206 -8.12 -22.22 5.54
CA SER A 206 -6.77 -22.78 5.74
C SER A 206 -6.17 -22.35 7.08
N THR A 207 -5.22 -23.13 7.57
CA THR A 207 -4.35 -22.71 8.67
C THR A 207 -3.43 -21.61 8.16
N THR A 208 -3.58 -20.41 8.72
CA THR A 208 -2.84 -19.24 8.23
C THR A 208 -1.78 -18.78 9.23
N ILE A 209 -0.56 -18.57 8.76
CA ILE A 209 0.55 -18.01 9.52
C ILE A 209 0.92 -16.66 8.92
N LEU A 210 0.76 -15.60 9.70
CA LEU A 210 1.17 -14.24 9.33
C LEU A 210 2.55 -13.95 9.91
N THR A 211 3.51 -13.57 9.06
CA THR A 211 4.86 -13.22 9.49
C THR A 211 5.27 -11.85 9.00
N SER A 212 5.91 -11.05 9.85
CA SER A 212 6.61 -9.81 9.49
C SER A 212 7.36 -9.26 10.70
N ALA A 213 8.38 -8.47 10.45
CA ALA A 213 9.11 -7.74 11.49
C ALA A 213 8.28 -6.62 12.15
N THR A 214 7.12 -6.26 11.58
CA THR A 214 6.34 -5.06 11.99
C THR A 214 4.86 -5.37 12.29
N LEU A 215 4.54 -6.60 12.71
CA LEU A 215 3.16 -6.96 13.12
C LEU A 215 2.84 -6.49 14.55
N CYS A 216 3.86 -6.47 15.42
CA CYS A 216 3.72 -5.99 16.78
C CYS A 216 3.86 -4.46 16.80
N ILE A 217 2.75 -3.74 16.94
CA ILE A 217 2.69 -2.28 16.99
C ILE A 217 2.24 -1.85 18.39
N GLY A 218 2.98 -0.95 19.02
CA GLY A 218 2.68 -0.53 20.39
C GLY A 218 2.78 -1.65 21.43
N GLY A 219 3.57 -2.71 21.14
CA GLY A 219 3.81 -3.83 22.04
C GLY A 219 2.76 -4.95 22.01
N ASN A 220 1.87 -4.97 21.01
CA ASN A 220 0.87 -6.03 20.85
C ASN A 220 0.46 -6.25 19.38
N PHE A 221 -0.30 -7.32 19.12
CA PHE A 221 -0.79 -7.70 17.79
C PHE A 221 -2.24 -7.26 17.51
N LEU A 222 -2.90 -6.54 18.41
CA LEU A 222 -4.32 -6.20 18.29
C LEU A 222 -4.63 -5.30 17.09
N ALA A 223 -3.68 -4.45 16.68
CA ALA A 223 -3.85 -3.58 15.53
C ALA A 223 -3.99 -4.42 14.23
N ILE A 224 -3.02 -5.28 13.96
CA ILE A 224 -3.07 -6.14 12.77
C ILE A 224 -4.22 -7.13 12.84
N ALA A 225 -4.49 -7.74 13.99
CA ALA A 225 -5.60 -8.67 14.16
C ALA A 225 -6.94 -8.04 13.73
N ARG A 226 -7.24 -6.83 14.23
CA ARG A 226 -8.43 -6.08 13.84
C ARG A 226 -8.47 -5.78 12.35
N ASP A 227 -7.36 -5.31 11.78
CA ASP A 227 -7.29 -4.88 10.39
C ASP A 227 -7.48 -6.05 9.41
N VAL A 228 -7.10 -7.27 9.81
CA VAL A 228 -7.34 -8.51 9.06
C VAL A 228 -8.64 -9.22 9.43
N GLY A 229 -9.46 -8.64 10.32
CA GLY A 229 -10.78 -9.17 10.67
C GLY A 229 -10.82 -10.21 11.79
N LEU A 230 -9.75 -10.32 12.60
CA LEU A 230 -9.70 -11.17 13.79
C LEU A 230 -10.18 -10.39 15.02
N SER A 231 -11.01 -11.03 15.85
CA SER A 231 -11.52 -10.41 17.08
C SER A 231 -10.51 -10.53 18.21
N PRO A 232 -10.33 -9.51 19.05
CA PRO A 232 -9.58 -9.63 20.30
C PRO A 232 -10.10 -10.72 21.24
N LEU A 233 -11.40 -11.02 21.18
CA LEU A 233 -12.04 -12.08 21.99
C LEU A 233 -11.67 -13.50 21.51
N GLU A 234 -11.11 -13.63 20.33
CA GLU A 234 -10.63 -14.89 19.75
C GLU A 234 -9.13 -15.11 19.99
N GLN A 235 -8.49 -14.19 20.70
CA GLN A 235 -7.07 -14.34 21.05
C GLN A 235 -6.92 -15.44 22.11
N ILE A 236 -6.03 -16.40 21.78
CA ILE A 236 -5.70 -17.53 22.67
C ILE A 236 -4.45 -17.13 23.47
N GLU A 237 -4.57 -17.11 24.79
CA GLU A 237 -3.46 -16.86 25.72
C GLU A 237 -2.89 -18.19 26.25
N GLY A 238 -1.57 -18.29 26.32
CA GLY A 238 -0.88 -19.47 26.85
C GLY A 238 -0.88 -20.69 25.92
N ASP A 239 -0.59 -21.86 26.49
CA ASP A 239 -0.50 -23.16 25.79
C ASP A 239 -1.82 -23.94 25.73
N ALA A 240 -2.95 -23.25 25.87
CA ALA A 240 -4.25 -23.91 25.88
C ALA A 240 -4.53 -24.66 24.56
N PRO A 241 -4.72 -26.00 24.59
CA PRO A 241 -4.88 -26.81 23.39
C PRO A 241 -6.30 -26.80 22.81
N GLU A 242 -7.27 -26.20 23.47
CA GLU A 242 -8.66 -26.29 23.05
C GLU A 242 -9.10 -25.06 22.26
N ILE A 243 -8.95 -25.14 20.93
CA ILE A 243 -9.78 -24.36 20.01
C ILE A 243 -11.12 -25.10 19.94
N LEU A 244 -12.20 -24.49 20.42
CA LEU A 244 -13.55 -24.98 20.13
C LEU A 244 -13.70 -25.04 18.60
N GLU A 245 -14.09 -26.19 18.05
CA GLU A 245 -14.20 -26.46 16.60
C GLU A 245 -15.05 -25.44 15.82
N THR A 246 -15.74 -24.53 16.53
CA THR A 246 -16.63 -23.51 15.96
C THR A 246 -16.07 -22.07 16.05
N GLN A 247 -14.89 -21.86 16.64
CA GLN A 247 -14.33 -20.51 16.82
C GLN A 247 -12.96 -20.41 16.14
N MET A 248 -12.82 -19.31 15.38
CA MET A 248 -11.57 -18.93 14.77
C MET A 248 -10.66 -18.34 15.86
N GLY A 249 -9.75 -19.17 16.41
CA GLY A 249 -8.78 -18.70 17.39
C GLY A 249 -7.50 -18.20 16.71
N TRP A 250 -6.88 -17.18 17.29
CA TRP A 250 -5.57 -16.71 16.82
C TRP A 250 -4.60 -16.48 17.99
N ARG A 251 -3.32 -16.57 17.70
CA ARG A 251 -2.24 -16.37 18.67
C ARG A 251 -1.18 -15.44 18.08
N GLY A 252 -0.75 -14.45 18.85
CA GLY A 252 0.40 -13.60 18.51
C GLY A 252 1.64 -14.08 19.24
N VAL A 253 2.75 -14.26 18.50
CA VAL A 253 4.04 -14.70 19.03
C VAL A 253 5.12 -13.70 18.61
N ASP A 254 5.75 -13.06 19.57
CA ASP A 254 6.97 -12.27 19.34
C ASP A 254 8.18 -13.19 19.56
N VAL A 255 8.86 -13.52 18.48
CA VAL A 255 10.05 -14.39 18.51
C VAL A 255 11.33 -13.63 18.92
N GLY A 256 11.20 -12.33 19.19
CA GLY A 256 12.31 -11.46 19.49
C GLY A 256 13.17 -11.13 18.26
N SER A 257 14.31 -10.49 18.51
CA SER A 257 15.25 -10.10 17.47
C SER A 257 16.64 -10.62 17.78
N PRO A 258 17.41 -11.07 16.77
CA PRO A 258 18.82 -11.46 16.94
C PRO A 258 19.72 -10.23 17.16
N PHE A 259 19.21 -9.01 17.00
CA PHE A 259 19.98 -7.77 17.07
C PHE A 259 19.84 -7.09 18.43
N ASP A 260 20.95 -6.57 18.96
CA ASP A 260 20.95 -5.68 20.14
C ASP A 260 20.85 -4.22 19.67
N TYR A 261 19.61 -3.82 19.32
CA TYR A 261 19.35 -2.49 18.79
C TYR A 261 19.84 -1.37 19.69
N SER A 262 19.82 -1.56 21.02
CA SER A 262 20.24 -0.54 21.99
C SER A 262 21.74 -0.24 21.93
N LYS A 263 22.56 -1.22 21.47
CA LYS A 263 24.00 -1.06 21.28
C LYS A 263 24.41 -0.80 19.84
N GLN A 264 23.54 -1.17 18.88
CA GLN A 264 23.84 -1.07 17.46
C GLN A 264 23.36 0.22 16.82
N GLY A 265 22.31 0.85 17.36
CA GLY A 265 21.72 2.02 16.74
C GLY A 265 21.32 3.12 17.70
N ILE A 266 21.33 4.33 17.18
CA ILE A 266 20.85 5.54 17.86
C ILE A 266 19.63 6.05 17.12
N LEU A 267 18.54 6.35 17.86
CA LEU A 267 17.45 7.13 17.37
C LEU A 267 17.67 8.61 17.76
N TYR A 268 18.06 9.43 16.80
CA TYR A 268 18.12 10.87 16.96
C TYR A 268 16.78 11.49 16.56
N VAL A 269 16.25 12.38 17.39
CA VAL A 269 15.03 13.14 17.09
C VAL A 269 15.33 14.63 17.13
N GLY A 270 15.11 15.31 16.02
CA GLY A 270 15.34 16.74 15.85
C GLY A 270 14.34 17.62 16.65
N ARG A 271 14.44 17.58 17.99
CA ARG A 271 13.51 18.25 18.92
C ARG A 271 13.43 19.77 18.72
N SER A 272 14.55 20.40 18.38
CA SER A 272 14.65 21.84 18.19
C SER A 272 14.28 22.30 16.78
N LEU A 273 14.06 21.37 15.86
CA LEU A 273 13.69 21.69 14.49
C LEU A 273 12.27 22.25 14.39
N PRO A 274 11.97 23.06 13.37
CA PRO A 274 10.62 23.55 13.13
C PRO A 274 9.67 22.38 12.80
N ARG A 275 8.39 22.53 13.18
CA ARG A 275 7.38 21.54 12.82
C ARG A 275 7.20 21.49 11.30
N PRO A 276 7.06 20.29 10.70
CA PRO A 276 6.82 20.17 9.27
C PRO A 276 5.59 20.95 8.81
N GLY A 277 5.79 21.81 7.81
CA GLY A 277 4.76 22.62 7.16
C GLY A 277 4.27 22.02 5.84
N ARG A 278 3.41 22.80 5.12
CA ARG A 278 2.93 22.47 3.77
C ARG A 278 3.89 22.95 2.67
N ASP A 279 4.75 23.91 2.97
CA ASP A 279 5.55 24.67 1.99
C ASP A 279 6.90 24.00 1.65
N GLY A 280 7.09 22.74 2.03
CA GLY A 280 8.32 21.98 1.79
C GLY A 280 9.13 21.72 3.05
N ILE A 281 10.45 21.62 2.90
CA ILE A 281 11.40 21.39 3.99
C ILE A 281 11.97 22.74 4.42
N ALA A 282 11.94 23.01 5.72
CA ALA A 282 12.53 24.24 6.27
C ALA A 282 14.07 24.21 6.13
N PRO A 283 14.72 25.37 5.92
CA PRO A 283 16.18 25.45 5.79
C PRO A 283 16.94 24.82 6.96
N GLU A 284 16.48 25.02 8.18
CA GLU A 284 17.09 24.46 9.39
C GLU A 284 17.07 22.93 9.41
N VAL A 285 16.06 22.31 8.77
CA VAL A 285 15.96 20.85 8.61
C VAL A 285 16.96 20.37 7.55
N LEU A 286 17.15 21.13 6.48
CA LEU A 286 18.14 20.83 5.45
C LEU A 286 19.57 20.97 5.98
N ASP A 287 19.83 21.98 6.82
CA ASP A 287 21.13 22.17 7.46
C ASP A 287 21.46 21.02 8.44
N ASP A 288 20.47 20.59 9.24
CA ASP A 288 20.62 19.44 10.16
C ASP A 288 20.88 18.14 9.37
N LEU A 289 20.14 17.93 8.27
CA LEU A 289 20.36 16.83 7.34
C LEU A 289 21.77 16.84 6.76
N ALA A 290 22.25 18.01 6.31
CA ALA A 290 23.57 18.17 5.72
C ALA A 290 24.68 17.80 6.71
N GLU A 291 24.57 18.23 7.96
CA GLU A 291 25.57 17.91 9.00
C GLU A 291 25.59 16.40 9.32
N LEU A 292 24.41 15.76 9.40
CA LEU A 292 24.32 14.33 9.62
C LEU A 292 24.90 13.51 8.45
N VAL A 293 24.59 13.90 7.21
CA VAL A 293 25.11 13.26 5.99
C VAL A 293 26.62 13.41 5.91
N TRP A 294 27.15 14.59 6.22
CA TRP A 294 28.58 14.85 6.27
C TRP A 294 29.27 13.96 7.31
N ALA A 295 28.71 13.86 8.51
CA ALA A 295 29.25 13.04 9.58
C ALA A 295 29.23 11.55 9.25
N ALA A 296 28.25 11.09 8.47
CA ALA A 296 28.15 9.72 7.99
C ALA A 296 29.07 9.40 6.81
N GLY A 297 29.72 10.43 6.21
CA GLY A 297 30.51 10.29 5.00
C GLY A 297 29.70 9.87 3.77
N GLY A 298 28.50 10.38 3.64
CA GLY A 298 27.45 9.87 2.73
C GLY A 298 26.68 8.73 3.38
N ARG A 299 26.72 7.51 2.84
CA ARG A 299 26.14 6.27 3.41
C ARG A 299 24.72 6.44 3.97
N THR A 300 23.91 7.28 3.30
CA THR A 300 22.63 7.75 3.83
C THR A 300 21.45 7.29 2.97
N LEU A 301 20.48 6.68 3.62
CA LEU A 301 19.14 6.44 3.06
C LEU A 301 18.20 7.52 3.57
N GLY A 302 17.75 8.40 2.67
CA GLY A 302 16.79 9.46 2.98
C GLY A 302 15.38 9.09 2.58
N LEU A 303 14.48 9.02 3.57
CA LEU A 303 13.09 8.62 3.44
C LEU A 303 12.20 9.85 3.64
N PHE A 304 11.65 10.34 2.53
CA PHE A 304 10.87 11.58 2.50
C PHE A 304 9.37 11.30 2.35
N SER A 305 8.57 12.18 2.91
CA SER A 305 7.11 12.11 2.86
C SER A 305 6.53 12.47 1.47
N SER A 306 7.31 13.09 0.59
CA SER A 306 6.91 13.43 -0.76
C SER A 306 8.10 13.46 -1.72
N GLN A 307 7.83 13.22 -3.02
CA GLN A 307 8.84 13.33 -4.07
C GLN A 307 9.44 14.74 -4.14
N ARG A 308 8.60 15.78 -3.98
CA ARG A 308 9.05 17.17 -3.93
C ARG A 308 10.10 17.39 -2.84
N ASN A 309 9.88 16.83 -1.65
CA ASN A 309 10.82 16.97 -0.54
C ASN A 309 12.11 16.17 -0.79
N ALA A 310 12.02 14.98 -1.38
CA ALA A 310 13.19 14.19 -1.75
C ALA A 310 14.07 14.93 -2.76
N ILE A 311 13.47 15.53 -3.79
CA ILE A 311 14.18 16.34 -4.80
C ILE A 311 14.82 17.57 -4.16
N ALA A 312 14.08 18.34 -3.37
CA ALA A 312 14.61 19.53 -2.71
C ALA A 312 15.81 19.23 -1.79
N ALA A 313 15.72 18.13 -1.04
CA ALA A 313 16.83 17.67 -0.20
C ALA A 313 18.03 17.23 -1.05
N ALA A 314 17.81 16.50 -2.15
CA ALA A 314 18.88 16.06 -3.04
C ALA A 314 19.62 17.26 -3.69
N GLU A 315 18.88 18.26 -4.16
CA GLU A 315 19.44 19.49 -4.73
C GLU A 315 20.26 20.27 -3.70
N HIS A 316 19.73 20.42 -2.48
CA HIS A 316 20.45 21.05 -1.40
C HIS A 316 21.77 20.32 -1.07
N MET A 317 21.72 18.99 -0.96
CA MET A 317 22.92 18.18 -0.68
C MET A 317 23.98 18.30 -1.78
N ARG A 318 23.58 18.25 -3.06
CA ARG A 318 24.49 18.39 -4.21
C ARG A 318 25.16 19.75 -4.23
N SER A 319 24.45 20.80 -3.81
CA SER A 319 25.00 22.16 -3.69
C SER A 319 25.96 22.28 -2.49
N ALA A 320 25.58 21.74 -1.34
CA ALA A 320 26.36 21.87 -0.11
C ALA A 320 27.56 20.92 -0.06
N MET A 321 27.47 19.75 -0.70
CA MET A 321 28.47 18.68 -0.65
C MET A 321 28.67 18.02 -2.03
N PRO A 322 29.32 18.71 -2.98
CA PRO A 322 29.50 18.23 -4.35
C PRO A 322 30.31 16.93 -4.46
N ASP A 323 31.12 16.62 -3.47
CA ASP A 323 31.96 15.41 -3.41
C ASP A 323 31.21 14.15 -2.95
N ILE A 324 29.98 14.30 -2.45
CA ILE A 324 29.14 13.18 -2.02
C ILE A 324 28.09 12.92 -3.11
N PRO A 325 28.10 11.72 -3.76
CA PRO A 325 27.10 11.39 -4.76
C PRO A 325 25.70 11.29 -4.11
N VAL A 326 24.71 11.95 -4.69
CA VAL A 326 23.32 11.88 -4.22
C VAL A 326 22.44 11.39 -5.36
N LEU A 327 21.83 10.23 -5.18
CA LEU A 327 20.83 9.64 -6.06
C LEU A 327 19.44 10.02 -5.54
N CYS A 328 18.53 10.36 -6.44
CA CYS A 328 17.15 10.65 -6.09
C CYS A 328 16.19 9.77 -6.88
N GLN A 329 15.17 9.27 -6.21
CA GLN A 329 14.09 8.54 -6.85
C GLN A 329 13.44 9.39 -7.94
N GLY A 330 13.21 8.79 -9.13
CA GLY A 330 12.72 9.48 -10.33
C GLY A 330 13.81 9.78 -11.35
N GLU A 331 15.10 9.70 -10.98
CA GLU A 331 16.22 9.89 -11.90
C GLU A 331 16.61 8.63 -12.69
N GLY A 332 15.93 7.52 -12.42
CA GLY A 332 16.14 6.24 -13.08
C GLY A 332 15.28 5.13 -12.48
N HIS A 333 15.48 3.91 -12.97
CA HIS A 333 14.80 2.74 -12.41
C HIS A 333 15.28 2.49 -10.95
N LEU A 334 14.34 2.22 -10.04
CA LEU A 334 14.63 2.02 -8.63
C LEU A 334 15.69 0.94 -8.38
N ALA A 335 15.61 -0.18 -9.09
CA ALA A 335 16.59 -1.26 -9.00
C ALA A 335 18.01 -0.82 -9.38
N ASP A 336 18.16 0.09 -10.35
CA ASP A 336 19.47 0.64 -10.73
C ASP A 336 20.01 1.62 -9.69
N LEU A 337 19.16 2.51 -9.20
CA LEU A 337 19.53 3.44 -8.12
C LEU A 337 19.96 2.68 -6.86
N THR A 338 19.24 1.63 -6.48
CA THR A 338 19.59 0.76 -5.35
C THR A 338 20.92 0.07 -5.54
N ARG A 339 21.18 -0.48 -6.75
CA ARG A 339 22.47 -1.13 -7.07
C ARG A 339 23.63 -0.14 -7.01
N ARG A 340 23.46 1.07 -7.54
CA ARG A 340 24.49 2.13 -7.47
C ARG A 340 24.73 2.58 -6.04
N PHE A 341 23.70 2.72 -5.23
CA PHE A 341 23.83 3.03 -3.81
C PHE A 341 24.59 1.93 -3.05
N ALA A 342 24.30 0.67 -3.35
CA ALA A 342 25.02 -0.46 -2.73
C ALA A 342 26.49 -0.57 -3.17
N ALA A 343 26.81 -0.13 -4.39
CA ALA A 343 28.16 -0.24 -4.95
C ALA A 343 29.14 0.83 -4.44
N ASP A 344 28.67 2.02 -4.09
CA ASP A 344 29.52 3.11 -3.58
C ASP A 344 29.06 3.51 -2.16
N PRO A 345 29.87 3.19 -1.13
CA PRO A 345 29.52 3.48 0.26
C PRO A 345 29.43 4.98 0.58
N ARG A 346 29.95 5.88 -0.27
CA ARG A 346 29.82 7.34 -0.07
C ARG A 346 28.52 7.92 -0.61
N THR A 347 27.75 7.12 -1.34
CA THR A 347 26.53 7.57 -1.98
C THR A 347 25.39 7.77 -0.98
N CYS A 348 24.52 8.75 -1.24
CA CYS A 348 23.21 8.91 -0.62
C CYS A 348 22.12 8.47 -1.60
N LEU A 349 21.03 7.87 -1.08
CA LEU A 349 19.83 7.55 -1.85
C LEU A 349 18.62 8.18 -1.19
N PHE A 350 17.95 9.10 -1.88
CA PHE A 350 16.78 9.83 -1.40
C PHE A 350 15.53 9.44 -2.17
N GLY A 351 14.42 9.23 -1.47
CA GLY A 351 13.13 8.93 -2.10
C GLY A 351 11.98 8.84 -1.11
N THR A 352 10.86 8.34 -1.59
CA THR A 352 9.60 8.27 -0.84
C THR A 352 9.32 6.87 -0.30
N VAL A 353 8.10 6.64 0.18
CA VAL A 353 7.63 5.39 0.80
C VAL A 353 7.96 4.12 -0.02
N SER A 354 8.04 4.21 -1.34
CA SER A 354 8.45 3.07 -2.17
C SER A 354 9.88 2.59 -1.91
N LEU A 355 10.77 3.46 -1.41
CA LEU A 355 12.08 3.05 -0.90
C LEU A 355 12.00 2.33 0.45
N TRP A 356 10.97 2.61 1.27
CA TRP A 356 10.82 1.97 2.56
C TRP A 356 10.53 0.47 2.43
N GLN A 357 9.83 0.09 1.36
CA GLN A 357 9.32 -1.27 1.15
C GLN A 357 10.18 -2.15 0.22
N GLY A 358 11.03 -1.55 -0.64
CA GLY A 358 11.65 -2.27 -1.75
C GLY A 358 13.17 -2.36 -1.74
N VAL A 359 13.86 -1.75 -0.77
CA VAL A 359 15.33 -1.64 -0.81
C VAL A 359 15.94 -2.51 0.28
N ASP A 360 16.62 -3.58 -0.13
CA ASP A 360 17.47 -4.40 0.74
C ASP A 360 18.93 -3.99 0.52
N ILE A 361 19.52 -3.34 1.52
CA ILE A 361 20.90 -2.86 1.48
C ILE A 361 21.61 -3.37 2.74
N PRO A 362 22.30 -4.50 2.63
CA PRO A 362 23.04 -5.05 3.76
C PRO A 362 24.39 -4.35 3.96
N GLY A 363 24.80 -4.25 5.21
CA GLY A 363 26.15 -3.90 5.62
C GLY A 363 26.45 -2.41 5.66
N ASP A 364 27.72 -2.08 5.62
CA ASP A 364 28.32 -0.76 5.87
C ASP A 364 27.90 0.36 4.88
N THR A 365 27.07 0.04 3.90
CA THR A 365 26.56 0.98 2.90
C THR A 365 25.55 1.97 3.48
N CYS A 366 24.83 1.60 4.54
CA CYS A 366 23.84 2.46 5.17
C CYS A 366 24.15 2.65 6.66
N ARG A 367 24.77 3.78 7.02
CA ARG A 367 25.05 4.17 8.41
C ARG A 367 24.08 5.20 8.97
N LEU A 368 23.33 5.85 8.08
CA LEU A 368 22.35 6.85 8.43
C LEU A 368 21.06 6.62 7.66
N VAL A 369 19.98 6.46 8.39
CA VAL A 369 18.61 6.51 7.85
C VAL A 369 17.97 7.82 8.30
N VAL A 370 17.53 8.64 7.36
CA VAL A 370 16.86 9.91 7.67
C VAL A 370 15.38 9.81 7.30
N ILE A 371 14.52 10.22 8.20
CA ILE A 371 13.07 10.35 7.99
C ILE A 371 12.71 11.82 8.16
N ASP A 372 12.28 12.48 7.08
CA ASP A 372 12.04 13.94 7.06
C ASP A 372 10.95 14.36 8.04
N ARG A 373 9.87 13.58 8.13
CA ARG A 373 8.74 13.79 9.05
C ARG A 373 8.01 12.48 9.34
N ILE A 374 7.19 12.49 10.37
CA ILE A 374 6.29 11.36 10.67
C ILE A 374 5.38 11.12 9.47
N PRO A 375 5.38 9.88 8.89
CA PRO A 375 4.69 9.57 7.64
C PRO A 375 3.19 9.32 7.85
N PHE A 376 2.47 10.33 8.32
CA PHE A 376 1.01 10.26 8.38
C PHE A 376 0.41 10.13 6.98
N PRO A 377 -0.71 9.39 6.83
CA PRO A 377 -1.46 9.42 5.58
C PRO A 377 -1.90 10.85 5.24
N ARG A 378 -2.09 11.09 3.96
CA ARG A 378 -2.54 12.40 3.51
C ARG A 378 -3.91 12.73 4.10
N PRO A 379 -4.14 13.94 4.60
CA PRO A 379 -5.42 14.34 5.19
C PRO A 379 -6.60 14.27 4.21
N ASP A 380 -6.30 14.37 2.93
CA ASP A 380 -7.26 14.33 1.81
C ASP A 380 -7.42 12.93 1.20
N ASP A 381 -6.83 11.89 1.79
CA ASP A 381 -7.04 10.50 1.38
C ASP A 381 -8.46 10.04 1.76
N PRO A 382 -9.36 9.80 0.78
CA PRO A 382 -10.76 9.53 1.07
C PRO A 382 -11.00 8.22 1.80
N LEU A 383 -10.18 7.19 1.53
CA LEU A 383 -10.29 5.89 2.15
C LEU A 383 -9.81 5.93 3.61
N MET A 384 -8.66 6.56 3.87
CA MET A 384 -8.14 6.72 5.23
C MET A 384 -9.05 7.61 6.09
N ALA A 385 -9.61 8.68 5.50
CA ALA A 385 -10.59 9.53 6.19
C ALA A 385 -11.88 8.75 6.53
N ALA A 386 -12.36 7.89 5.61
CA ALA A 386 -13.52 7.05 5.86
C ALA A 386 -13.27 6.01 6.95
N ARG A 387 -12.10 5.37 6.95
CA ARG A 387 -11.68 4.42 8.01
C ARG A 387 -11.58 5.10 9.37
N SER A 388 -10.97 6.30 9.43
CA SER A 388 -10.88 7.08 10.66
C SER A 388 -12.27 7.39 11.24
N LYS A 389 -13.17 7.87 10.36
CA LYS A 389 -14.55 8.16 10.74
C LYS A 389 -15.30 6.91 11.24
N ALA A 390 -15.15 5.77 10.58
CA ALA A 390 -15.78 4.52 11.00
C ALA A 390 -15.33 4.07 12.41
N VAL A 391 -14.05 4.27 12.73
CA VAL A 391 -13.54 4.02 14.09
C VAL A 391 -14.15 5.00 15.10
N GLU A 392 -14.29 6.27 14.76
CA GLU A 392 -14.90 7.30 15.61
C GLU A 392 -16.38 7.01 15.84
N ASP A 393 -17.13 6.65 14.81
CA ASP A 393 -18.55 6.29 14.87
C ASP A 393 -18.77 5.04 15.77
N ALA A 394 -17.78 4.16 15.86
CA ALA A 394 -17.75 3.01 16.79
C ALA A 394 -17.26 3.38 18.21
N GLY A 395 -17.02 4.66 18.50
CA GLY A 395 -16.57 5.14 19.81
C GLY A 395 -15.06 5.05 20.07
N GLY A 396 -14.27 4.74 19.03
CA GLY A 396 -12.81 4.67 19.09
C GLY A 396 -12.12 5.99 18.75
N ASN A 397 -10.79 5.98 18.76
CA ASN A 397 -9.99 7.12 18.35
C ASN A 397 -9.46 6.89 16.90
N GLY A 398 -10.15 7.47 15.92
CA GLY A 398 -9.82 7.32 14.50
C GLY A 398 -8.39 7.74 14.16
N PHE A 399 -7.92 8.86 14.71
CA PHE A 399 -6.55 9.31 14.50
C PHE A 399 -5.51 8.28 15.02
N MET A 400 -5.66 7.81 16.27
CA MET A 400 -4.71 6.86 16.85
C MET A 400 -4.74 5.51 16.13
N THR A 401 -5.92 5.03 15.79
CA THR A 401 -6.12 3.72 15.17
C THR A 401 -5.64 3.71 13.71
N VAL A 402 -6.03 4.70 12.93
CA VAL A 402 -5.77 4.71 11.49
C VAL A 402 -4.49 5.47 11.17
N SER A 403 -4.42 6.76 11.52
CA SER A 403 -3.30 7.60 11.10
C SER A 403 -2.01 7.32 11.86
N ALA A 404 -2.09 7.22 13.19
CA ALA A 404 -0.91 6.93 14.01
C ALA A 404 -0.46 5.47 13.85
N GLY A 405 -1.40 4.52 13.70
CA GLY A 405 -1.08 3.12 13.39
C GLY A 405 -0.33 2.98 12.06
N HIS A 406 -0.81 3.63 11.01
CA HIS A 406 -0.13 3.67 9.70
C HIS A 406 1.28 4.29 9.79
N ALA A 407 1.40 5.43 10.48
CA ALA A 407 2.68 6.09 10.68
C ALA A 407 3.66 5.24 11.50
N ALA A 408 3.17 4.54 12.53
CA ALA A 408 3.97 3.63 13.35
C ALA A 408 4.56 2.49 12.53
N LEU A 409 3.75 1.86 11.67
CA LEU A 409 4.18 0.82 10.75
C LEU A 409 5.30 1.31 9.82
N LEU A 410 5.10 2.45 9.17
CA LEU A 410 6.11 3.02 8.26
C LEU A 410 7.39 3.42 9.00
N LEU A 411 7.29 4.03 10.18
CA LEU A 411 8.46 4.37 11.00
C LEU A 411 9.26 3.11 11.39
N ALA A 412 8.57 2.04 11.79
CA ALA A 412 9.22 0.76 12.11
C ALA A 412 9.96 0.18 10.90
N GLN A 413 9.33 0.19 9.73
CA GLN A 413 9.93 -0.28 8.47
C GLN A 413 11.14 0.57 8.07
N GLY A 414 11.01 1.90 8.09
CA GLY A 414 12.10 2.81 7.76
C GLY A 414 13.29 2.66 8.70
N ALA A 415 13.03 2.64 10.00
CA ALA A 415 14.06 2.45 11.02
C ALA A 415 14.73 1.07 10.94
N GLY A 416 13.97 0.04 10.60
CA GLY A 416 14.47 -1.33 10.38
C GLY A 416 15.43 -1.47 9.19
N ARG A 417 15.58 -0.44 8.35
CA ARG A 417 16.56 -0.43 7.26
C ARG A 417 18.01 -0.24 7.73
N LEU A 418 18.22 0.25 8.95
CA LEU A 418 19.53 0.54 9.47
C LEU A 418 20.32 -0.72 9.85
N ILE A 419 19.70 -1.65 10.58
CA ILE A 419 20.35 -2.85 11.11
C ILE A 419 19.85 -4.09 10.37
N ARG A 420 20.73 -4.73 9.61
CA ARG A 420 20.51 -5.94 8.81
C ARG A 420 21.43 -7.09 9.19
N ARG A 421 22.58 -6.76 9.82
CA ARG A 421 23.59 -7.70 10.26
C ARG A 421 23.99 -7.43 11.71
N ALA A 422 24.61 -8.41 12.35
CA ALA A 422 25.02 -8.31 13.73
C ALA A 422 26.13 -7.24 13.96
N ASP A 423 26.86 -6.90 12.92
CA ASP A 423 27.94 -5.92 12.91
C ASP A 423 27.50 -4.51 12.45
N ASP A 424 26.29 -4.37 11.91
CA ASP A 424 25.78 -3.05 11.50
C ASP A 424 25.69 -2.10 12.70
N ARG A 425 26.03 -0.84 12.46
CA ARG A 425 25.97 0.27 13.42
C ARG A 425 25.54 1.55 12.70
N GLY A 426 24.75 2.39 13.37
CA GLY A 426 24.38 3.66 12.75
C GLY A 426 23.37 4.49 13.52
N VAL A 427 22.79 5.46 12.80
CA VAL A 427 21.81 6.40 13.33
C VAL A 427 20.55 6.39 12.47
N VAL A 428 19.40 6.32 13.12
CA VAL A 428 18.12 6.70 12.55
C VAL A 428 17.81 8.11 13.00
N ALA A 429 17.72 9.06 12.08
CA ALA A 429 17.41 10.46 12.36
C ALA A 429 15.98 10.78 11.92
N VAL A 430 15.11 11.13 12.86
CA VAL A 430 13.75 11.62 12.57
C VAL A 430 13.72 13.12 12.78
N LEU A 431 13.60 13.87 11.66
CA LEU A 431 13.68 15.33 11.64
C LEU A 431 12.33 16.00 11.94
N ASP A 432 11.53 15.36 12.80
CA ASP A 432 10.21 15.82 13.20
C ASP A 432 10.10 15.87 14.73
N PRO A 433 10.04 17.08 15.33
CA PRO A 433 9.98 17.24 16.80
C PRO A 433 8.75 16.61 17.43
N ARG A 434 7.68 16.36 16.67
CA ARG A 434 6.44 15.76 17.17
C ARG A 434 6.66 14.34 17.71
N LEU A 435 7.70 13.63 17.26
CA LEU A 435 8.02 12.29 17.76
C LEU A 435 8.36 12.28 19.27
N VAL A 436 8.82 13.42 19.83
CA VAL A 436 9.11 13.57 21.27
C VAL A 436 8.24 14.59 21.97
N THR A 437 7.55 15.49 21.24
CA THR A 437 6.74 16.56 21.83
C THR A 437 5.24 16.31 21.79
N ALA A 438 4.76 15.41 20.92
CA ALA A 438 3.35 15.10 20.80
C ALA A 438 2.93 13.94 21.73
N ARG A 439 1.65 13.91 22.14
CA ARG A 439 1.11 12.85 23.00
C ARG A 439 1.22 11.45 22.39
N TYR A 440 1.10 11.34 21.08
CA TYR A 440 1.24 10.09 20.34
C TYR A 440 2.70 9.65 20.10
N GLY A 441 3.67 10.52 20.39
CA GLY A 441 5.09 10.24 20.13
C GLY A 441 5.62 9.00 20.85
N ASN A 442 5.17 8.74 22.08
CA ASN A 442 5.55 7.52 22.80
C ASN A 442 5.07 6.26 22.10
N PHE A 443 3.83 6.24 21.62
CA PHE A 443 3.28 5.13 20.84
C PHE A 443 4.11 4.86 19.56
N LEU A 444 4.43 5.92 18.81
CA LEU A 444 5.23 5.79 17.59
C LEU A 444 6.64 5.25 17.87
N ARG A 445 7.30 5.77 18.93
CA ARG A 445 8.64 5.27 19.31
C ARG A 445 8.62 3.83 19.80
N ALA A 446 7.61 3.46 20.59
CA ALA A 446 7.45 2.08 21.09
C ALA A 446 7.20 1.06 19.95
N SER A 447 6.80 1.52 18.76
CA SER A 447 6.61 0.69 17.58
C SER A 447 7.89 0.53 16.73
N MET A 448 8.93 1.33 16.98
CA MET A 448 10.22 1.26 16.30
C MET A 448 11.15 0.26 17.01
N PRO A 449 12.21 -0.23 16.34
CA PRO A 449 13.26 -0.99 17.03
C PRO A 449 13.77 -0.22 18.24
N PRO A 450 14.08 -0.90 19.37
CA PRO A 450 14.43 -0.25 20.63
C PRO A 450 15.84 0.33 20.63
N PHE A 451 16.10 1.29 19.76
CA PHE A 451 17.35 2.06 19.70
C PHE A 451 17.52 2.94 20.94
N TRP A 452 18.78 3.20 21.30
CA TRP A 452 19.08 4.26 22.26
C TRP A 452 18.65 5.62 21.69
N THR A 453 17.78 6.35 22.41
CA THR A 453 17.16 7.59 21.90
C THR A 453 17.84 8.83 22.45
N THR A 454 18.14 9.81 21.58
CA THR A 454 18.66 11.11 21.95
C THR A 454 17.98 12.24 21.17
N THR A 455 17.95 13.43 21.76
CA THR A 455 17.57 14.68 21.07
C THR A 455 18.78 15.61 20.92
N ASP A 456 19.96 15.17 21.33
CA ASP A 456 21.20 15.90 21.19
C ASP A 456 21.87 15.54 19.85
N ARG A 457 21.96 16.54 18.96
CA ARG A 457 22.55 16.42 17.65
C ARG A 457 24.04 16.04 17.72
N GLU A 458 24.79 16.64 18.64
CA GLU A 458 26.23 16.39 18.78
C GLU A 458 26.53 14.92 19.11
N MET A 459 25.64 14.28 19.88
CA MET A 459 25.74 12.84 20.16
C MET A 459 25.57 12.00 18.90
N ALA A 460 24.60 12.33 18.04
CA ALA A 460 24.37 11.63 16.79
C ALA A 460 25.51 11.84 15.79
N VAL A 461 25.94 13.09 15.60
CA VAL A 461 27.06 13.48 14.74
C VAL A 461 28.37 12.82 15.20
N GLY A 462 28.65 12.90 16.50
CA GLY A 462 29.84 12.27 17.07
C GLY A 462 29.86 10.75 16.93
N ALA A 463 28.69 10.09 17.01
CA ALA A 463 28.59 8.66 16.76
C ALA A 463 28.87 8.32 15.29
N LEU A 464 28.28 9.06 14.34
CA LEU A 464 28.50 8.86 12.91
C LEU A 464 29.97 9.06 12.51
N ARG A 465 30.64 10.09 13.03
CA ARG A 465 32.07 10.33 12.78
C ARG A 465 32.93 9.15 13.23
N ARG A 466 32.68 8.62 14.44
CA ARG A 466 33.43 7.44 14.95
C ARG A 466 33.24 6.18 14.13
N LEU A 467 32.10 6.05 13.42
CA LEU A 467 31.90 4.94 12.49
C LEU A 467 32.68 5.13 11.17
N GLY A 468 33.13 6.35 10.87
CA GLY A 468 33.92 6.70 9.69
C GLY A 468 35.41 6.46 9.87
N GLU A 469 35.89 6.45 11.15
CA GLU A 469 37.25 6.15 11.55
C GLU A 469 37.52 4.63 11.59
#